data_31e4e6033ba40a4c76872b2a7178d833
#
_entry.id   31e4e6033ba40a4c76872b2a7178d833
#
_cell.length_a   1.000
_cell.length_b   1.000
_cell.length_c   1.000
_cell.angle_alpha   90.00
_cell.angle_beta   90.00
_cell.angle_gamma   90.00
#
_symmetry.space_group_name_H-M   'P 1'
#
loop_
_entity.id
_entity.type
_entity.pdbx_description
1 polymer ?
#
loop_
_entity_poly.entity_id
_entity_poly.type
_entity_poly.pdbx_seq_one_letter_code
_entity_poly.pdbx_strand_id
1 'polypeptide(L)'
;MDMKLEVVILPVADVDRAKVFYESLGWRLDADFVGVGAFRVVQLTPPGSACSIIFGSGLTSSPPGSYDGLQLVVDDIEATRTELIERGVDVSEVFHDAGGVFHHAGHEARAAGPAHQSYGSFASFSDPDGNEWYLQEITTRLPGR
;
A
#
# COMPACT_ATOMS: atom_id res chain seq x y z
N MET A 1 -21.56 0.08 18.09
CA MET A 1 -20.54 -0.99 18.01
C MET A 1 -19.36 -0.46 17.21
N ASP A 2 -18.20 -0.43 17.83
CA ASP A 2 -16.98 0.02 17.14
C ASP A 2 -16.33 -1.14 16.39
N MET A 3 -15.95 -0.89 15.15
CA MET A 3 -15.19 -1.85 14.33
C MET A 3 -14.00 -1.12 13.72
N LYS A 4 -12.81 -1.70 13.87
CA LYS A 4 -11.57 -1.14 13.34
C LYS A 4 -10.93 -2.15 12.41
N LEU A 5 -10.42 -1.66 11.28
CA LEU A 5 -9.64 -2.50 10.39
C LEU A 5 -8.29 -2.77 11.04
N GLU A 6 -8.03 -4.01 11.42
CA GLU A 6 -6.80 -4.40 12.13
C GLU A 6 -5.70 -4.81 11.18
N VAL A 7 -6.00 -5.76 10.29
CA VAL A 7 -5.01 -6.28 9.36
C VAL A 7 -5.64 -6.55 7.99
N VAL A 8 -4.78 -6.48 6.97
CA VAL A 8 -5.06 -7.01 5.63
C VAL A 8 -4.08 -8.16 5.38
N ILE A 9 -4.60 -9.30 4.95
CA ILE A 9 -3.78 -10.46 4.61
C ILE A 9 -3.38 -10.36 3.13
N LEU A 10 -2.08 -10.20 2.86
CA LEU A 10 -1.57 -10.11 1.50
C LEU A 10 -1.21 -11.50 0.94
N PRO A 11 -1.62 -11.80 -0.30
CA PRO A 11 -1.18 -13.01 -0.97
C PRO A 11 0.22 -12.83 -1.55
N VAL A 12 1.19 -13.56 -1.00
CA VAL A 12 2.58 -13.54 -1.45
C VAL A 12 3.08 -14.97 -1.70
N ALA A 13 3.98 -15.13 -2.66
CA ALA A 13 4.58 -16.42 -2.98
C ALA A 13 5.83 -16.71 -2.13
N ASP A 14 6.63 -15.67 -1.86
CA ASP A 14 7.89 -15.77 -1.12
C ASP A 14 7.87 -14.82 0.07
N VAL A 15 7.76 -15.40 1.27
CA VAL A 15 7.62 -14.64 2.52
C VAL A 15 8.87 -13.80 2.82
N ASP A 16 10.07 -14.36 2.60
CA ASP A 16 11.32 -13.63 2.83
C ASP A 16 11.46 -12.42 1.90
N ARG A 17 11.14 -12.61 0.62
CA ARG A 17 11.19 -11.56 -0.37
C ARG A 17 10.20 -10.43 -0.05
N ALA A 18 8.98 -10.78 0.30
CA ALA A 18 7.96 -9.82 0.72
C ALA A 18 8.40 -9.04 1.98
N LYS A 19 8.93 -9.74 2.98
CA LYS A 19 9.45 -9.12 4.20
C LYS A 19 10.53 -8.09 3.91
N VAL A 20 11.53 -8.45 3.12
CA VAL A 20 12.62 -7.53 2.72
C VAL A 20 12.07 -6.30 2.02
N PHE A 21 11.11 -6.49 1.12
CA PHE A 21 10.49 -5.39 0.38
C PHE A 21 9.80 -4.38 1.32
N TYR A 22 8.89 -4.86 2.18
CA TYR A 22 8.13 -3.98 3.06
C TYR A 22 9.00 -3.32 4.15
N GLU A 23 10.00 -4.02 4.67
CA GLU A 23 11.00 -3.40 5.56
C GLU A 23 11.79 -2.30 4.84
N SER A 24 12.09 -2.46 3.56
CA SER A 24 12.80 -1.45 2.76
C SER A 24 11.99 -0.16 2.57
N LEU A 25 10.66 -0.22 2.69
CA LEU A 25 9.79 0.96 2.69
C LEU A 25 9.84 1.73 4.03
N GLY A 26 10.53 1.22 5.03
CA GLY A 26 10.55 1.78 6.38
C GLY A 26 9.37 1.33 7.25
N TRP A 27 8.64 0.30 6.84
CA TRP A 27 7.53 -0.24 7.64
C TRP A 27 8.06 -1.02 8.85
N ARG A 28 7.39 -0.86 9.97
CA ARG A 28 7.77 -1.51 11.23
C ARG A 28 7.47 -2.99 11.18
N LEU A 29 8.46 -3.82 11.46
CA LEU A 29 8.26 -5.26 11.67
C LEU A 29 7.67 -5.47 13.08
N ASP A 30 6.43 -5.95 13.15
CA ASP A 30 5.73 -6.21 14.40
C ASP A 30 5.93 -7.65 14.87
N ALA A 31 5.93 -8.59 13.94
CA ALA A 31 6.09 -10.01 14.24
C ALA A 31 6.66 -10.77 13.04
N ASP A 32 7.49 -11.76 13.33
CA ASP A 32 7.92 -12.80 12.40
C ASP A 32 7.88 -14.12 13.15
N PHE A 33 6.76 -14.82 13.05
CA PHE A 33 6.55 -16.07 13.77
C PHE A 33 6.76 -17.27 12.85
N VAL A 34 7.60 -18.20 13.29
CA VAL A 34 7.82 -19.47 12.63
C VAL A 34 7.24 -20.57 13.52
N GLY A 35 6.26 -21.28 12.99
CA GLY A 35 5.59 -22.37 13.71
C GLY A 35 6.11 -23.74 13.30
N VAL A 36 5.32 -24.76 13.60
CA VAL A 36 5.62 -26.14 13.26
C VAL A 36 5.50 -26.36 11.75
N GLY A 37 6.44 -27.08 11.17
CA GLY A 37 6.49 -27.31 9.72
C GLY A 37 6.86 -26.04 8.96
N ALA A 38 6.16 -25.76 7.87
CA ALA A 38 6.40 -24.58 7.03
C ALA A 38 5.53 -23.38 7.45
N PHE A 39 4.86 -23.42 8.58
CA PHE A 39 3.96 -22.34 9.03
C PHE A 39 4.78 -21.10 9.41
N ARG A 40 4.42 -19.97 8.82
CA ARG A 40 5.05 -18.67 9.10
C ARG A 40 4.05 -17.55 8.96
N VAL A 41 4.15 -16.57 9.86
CA VAL A 41 3.35 -15.33 9.83
C VAL A 41 4.27 -14.16 10.05
N VAL A 42 4.22 -13.19 9.14
CA VAL A 42 4.95 -11.91 9.24
C VAL A 42 3.94 -10.79 9.27
N GLN A 43 4.10 -9.85 10.19
CA GLN A 43 3.26 -8.66 10.32
C GLN A 43 4.12 -7.41 10.25
N LEU A 44 3.73 -6.47 9.41
CA LEU A 44 4.35 -5.14 9.31
C LEU A 44 3.28 -4.06 9.34
N THR A 45 3.66 -2.89 9.83
CA THR A 45 2.77 -1.73 9.91
C THR A 45 3.42 -0.53 9.23
N PRO A 46 2.72 0.12 8.27
CA PRO A 46 3.18 1.38 7.71
C PRO A 46 3.30 2.46 8.80
N PRO A 47 4.30 3.35 8.73
CA PRO A 47 4.42 4.46 9.68
C PRO A 47 3.13 5.28 9.76
N GLY A 48 2.64 5.50 10.98
CA GLY A 48 1.41 6.26 11.22
C GLY A 48 0.10 5.52 11.00
N SER A 49 0.14 4.26 10.54
CA SER A 49 -1.07 3.46 10.32
C SER A 49 -1.47 2.70 11.58
N ALA A 50 -2.79 2.59 11.82
CA ALA A 50 -3.35 1.68 12.82
C ALA A 50 -3.63 0.28 12.25
N CYS A 51 -3.77 0.17 10.92
CA CYS A 51 -3.96 -1.09 10.23
C CYS A 51 -2.61 -1.64 9.77
N SER A 52 -2.42 -2.93 9.94
CA SER A 52 -1.22 -3.66 9.54
C SER A 52 -1.46 -4.54 8.32
N ILE A 53 -0.39 -5.02 7.72
CA ILE A 53 -0.44 -6.14 6.78
C ILE A 53 0.13 -7.39 7.43
N ILE A 54 -0.39 -8.53 7.05
CA ILE A 54 0.22 -9.83 7.36
C ILE A 54 0.34 -10.66 6.09
N PHE A 55 1.36 -11.48 6.05
CA PHE A 55 1.50 -12.50 5.02
C PHE A 55 2.24 -13.71 5.62
N GLY A 56 2.13 -14.85 4.98
CA GLY A 56 2.73 -16.07 5.48
C GLY A 56 2.27 -17.29 4.72
N SER A 57 2.43 -18.44 5.36
CA SER A 57 2.13 -19.74 4.77
C SER A 57 0.67 -20.08 4.97
N GLY A 58 -0.10 -20.20 3.88
CA GLY A 58 -1.48 -20.70 3.93
C GLY A 58 -2.48 -19.78 4.63
N LEU A 59 -2.21 -18.48 4.72
CA LEU A 59 -3.09 -17.53 5.39
C LEU A 59 -4.28 -17.10 4.52
N THR A 60 -4.17 -17.23 3.22
CA THR A 60 -5.22 -16.86 2.26
C THR A 60 -5.19 -17.80 1.08
N SER A 61 -6.35 -18.00 0.44
CA SER A 61 -6.49 -18.74 -0.81
C SER A 61 -6.35 -17.85 -2.05
N SER A 62 -6.23 -16.53 -1.87
CA SER A 62 -6.02 -15.61 -2.98
C SER A 62 -4.68 -15.87 -3.66
N PRO A 63 -4.62 -15.84 -5.00
CA PRO A 63 -3.36 -16.02 -5.70
C PRO A 63 -2.32 -14.95 -5.34
N PRO A 64 -1.03 -15.29 -5.22
CA PRO A 64 0.02 -14.31 -5.00
C PRO A 64 -0.04 -13.15 -6.02
N GLY A 65 0.06 -11.91 -5.53
CA GLY A 65 0.04 -10.74 -6.39
C GLY A 65 -1.33 -10.32 -6.91
N SER A 66 -2.42 -10.95 -6.45
CA SER A 66 -3.76 -10.71 -6.98
C SER A 66 -4.47 -9.48 -6.41
N TYR A 67 -3.90 -8.80 -5.42
CA TYR A 67 -4.53 -7.62 -4.85
C TYR A 67 -4.16 -6.36 -5.62
N ASP A 68 -5.17 -5.57 -5.93
CA ASP A 68 -5.04 -4.21 -6.43
C ASP A 68 -5.94 -3.29 -5.59
N GLY A 69 -5.63 -1.99 -5.56
CA GLY A 69 -6.46 -1.02 -4.85
C GLY A 69 -6.19 -0.91 -3.35
N LEU A 70 -5.09 -1.46 -2.83
CA LEU A 70 -4.61 -1.13 -1.51
C LEU A 70 -4.14 0.32 -1.50
N GLN A 71 -4.56 1.12 -0.51
CA GLN A 71 -4.41 2.56 -0.57
C GLN A 71 -3.74 3.10 0.69
N LEU A 72 -2.70 3.89 0.48
CA LEU A 72 -1.93 4.57 1.51
C LEU A 72 -2.16 6.07 1.37
N VAL A 73 -2.41 6.74 2.48
CA VAL A 73 -2.55 8.20 2.51
C VAL A 73 -1.22 8.83 2.87
N VAL A 74 -0.84 9.86 2.11
CA VAL A 74 0.37 10.64 2.33
C VAL A 74 0.04 12.13 2.35
N ASP A 75 0.86 12.92 3.02
CA ASP A 75 0.67 14.37 3.12
C ASP A 75 1.29 15.12 1.92
N ASP A 76 2.36 14.57 1.34
CA ASP A 76 3.09 15.13 0.20
C ASP A 76 3.48 13.99 -0.74
N ILE A 77 2.77 13.89 -1.85
CA ILE A 77 2.94 12.77 -2.77
C ILE A 77 4.26 12.84 -3.55
N GLU A 78 4.72 14.04 -3.89
CA GLU A 78 5.99 14.20 -4.61
C GLU A 78 7.18 13.85 -3.72
N ALA A 79 7.18 14.29 -2.46
CA ALA A 79 8.21 13.95 -1.50
C ALA A 79 8.22 12.45 -1.20
N THR A 80 7.04 11.85 -1.01
CA THR A 80 6.92 10.40 -0.76
C THR A 80 7.39 9.60 -1.96
N ARG A 81 7.01 10.00 -3.17
CA ARG A 81 7.45 9.36 -4.40
C ARG A 81 8.98 9.39 -4.52
N THR A 82 9.58 10.54 -4.28
CA THR A 82 11.04 10.70 -4.32
C THR A 82 11.73 9.77 -3.33
N GLU A 83 11.26 9.71 -2.09
CA GLU A 83 11.82 8.84 -1.07
C GLU A 83 11.71 7.36 -1.45
N LEU A 84 10.58 6.93 -1.98
CA LEU A 84 10.39 5.54 -2.42
C LEU A 84 11.34 5.17 -3.58
N ILE A 85 11.53 6.07 -4.53
CA ILE A 85 12.48 5.87 -5.64
C ILE A 85 13.92 5.75 -5.10
N GLU A 86 14.30 6.59 -4.15
CA GLU A 86 15.62 6.52 -3.50
C GLU A 86 15.82 5.20 -2.75
N ARG A 87 14.75 4.58 -2.27
CA ARG A 87 14.75 3.25 -1.66
C ARG A 87 14.71 2.11 -2.68
N GLY A 88 14.72 2.42 -3.97
CA GLY A 88 14.74 1.43 -5.06
C GLY A 88 13.38 0.92 -5.50
N VAL A 89 12.30 1.58 -5.11
CA VAL A 89 10.93 1.20 -5.52
C VAL A 89 10.60 1.84 -6.85
N ASP A 90 10.03 1.06 -7.76
CA ASP A 90 9.50 1.55 -9.03
C ASP A 90 8.11 2.15 -8.80
N VAL A 91 8.05 3.48 -8.72
CA VAL A 91 6.80 4.22 -8.48
C VAL A 91 6.39 4.94 -9.75
N SER A 92 5.10 4.88 -10.08
CA SER A 92 4.54 5.59 -11.23
C SER A 92 4.75 7.11 -11.13
N GLU A 93 4.61 7.79 -12.25
CA GLU A 93 4.42 9.25 -12.23
C GLU A 93 3.14 9.58 -11.43
N VAL A 94 3.11 10.79 -10.88
CA VAL A 94 1.89 11.30 -10.23
C VAL A 94 0.80 11.49 -11.27
N PHE A 95 -0.42 11.07 -10.95
CA PHE A 95 -1.58 11.20 -11.82
C PHE A 95 -2.81 11.61 -11.03
N HIS A 96 -3.87 11.99 -11.73
CA HIS A 96 -5.19 12.29 -11.18
C HIS A 96 -6.28 11.69 -12.07
N ASP A 97 -7.49 11.58 -11.55
CA ASP A 97 -8.64 11.18 -12.36
C ASP A 97 -9.09 12.35 -13.25
N ALA A 98 -9.10 12.14 -14.57
CA ALA A 98 -9.51 13.16 -15.54
C ALA A 98 -10.98 13.55 -15.41
N GLY A 99 -11.83 12.68 -14.84
CA GLY A 99 -13.24 12.96 -14.54
C GLY A 99 -13.47 13.74 -13.25
N GLY A 100 -12.42 14.04 -12.48
CA GLY A 100 -12.50 14.78 -11.22
C GLY A 100 -13.02 13.96 -10.04
N VAL A 101 -13.05 12.63 -10.15
CA VAL A 101 -13.45 11.74 -9.04
C VAL A 101 -12.26 11.58 -8.09
N PHE A 102 -12.37 12.13 -6.91
CA PHE A 102 -11.23 12.22 -5.98
C PHE A 102 -11.00 10.97 -5.12
N HIS A 103 -11.96 10.05 -5.06
CA HIS A 103 -11.81 8.81 -4.29
C HIS A 103 -11.17 7.67 -5.07
N HIS A 104 -11.08 7.81 -6.38
CA HIS A 104 -10.89 6.67 -7.25
C HIS A 104 -9.76 6.92 -8.23
N ALA A 105 -8.82 6.00 -8.23
CA ALA A 105 -7.68 6.00 -9.13
C ALA A 105 -7.84 4.94 -10.24
N GLY A 106 -9.03 4.83 -10.79
CA GLY A 106 -9.34 3.83 -11.83
C GLY A 106 -8.38 3.90 -13.01
N HIS A 107 -8.17 2.76 -13.66
CA HIS A 107 -7.20 2.65 -14.73
C HIS A 107 -7.58 3.39 -16.02
N GLU A 108 -8.85 3.76 -16.18
CA GLU A 108 -9.39 4.21 -17.47
C GLU A 108 -9.36 5.72 -17.70
N ALA A 109 -9.30 6.53 -16.64
CA ALA A 109 -9.45 7.98 -16.74
C ALA A 109 -8.29 8.76 -16.11
N ARG A 110 -7.08 8.23 -16.19
CA ARG A 110 -5.89 8.85 -15.62
C ARG A 110 -5.38 9.99 -16.49
N ALA A 111 -5.09 11.12 -15.87
CA ALA A 111 -4.40 12.24 -16.50
C ALA A 111 -3.07 12.50 -15.78
N ALA A 112 -2.06 12.94 -16.54
CA ALA A 112 -0.73 13.19 -16.00
C ALA A 112 -0.69 14.37 -15.03
N GLY A 113 0.11 14.26 -13.98
CA GLY A 113 0.35 15.32 -13.00
C GLY A 113 -0.62 15.31 -11.83
N PRO A 114 -0.32 16.15 -10.82
CA PRO A 114 -1.14 16.24 -9.62
C PRO A 114 -2.47 16.96 -9.87
N ALA A 115 -3.48 16.62 -9.07
CA ALA A 115 -4.67 17.44 -8.93
C ALA A 115 -4.40 18.63 -8.01
N HIS A 116 -5.16 19.71 -8.16
CA HIS A 116 -5.04 20.90 -7.32
C HIS A 116 -5.95 20.85 -6.08
N GLN A 117 -6.29 19.66 -5.62
CA GLN A 117 -7.18 19.46 -4.46
C GLN A 117 -6.77 18.21 -3.67
N SER A 118 -7.06 18.24 -2.37
CA SER A 118 -6.95 17.10 -1.48
C SER A 118 -7.76 15.91 -2.02
N TYR A 119 -7.29 14.70 -1.82
CA TYR A 119 -7.82 13.43 -2.35
C TYR A 119 -7.59 13.19 -3.85
N GLY A 120 -7.12 14.18 -4.61
CA GLY A 120 -7.12 14.11 -6.07
C GLY A 120 -5.84 13.56 -6.71
N SER A 121 -4.72 13.53 -5.99
CA SER A 121 -3.43 13.10 -6.54
C SER A 121 -3.07 11.70 -6.10
N PHE A 122 -2.58 10.90 -7.05
CA PHE A 122 -2.23 9.50 -6.86
C PHE A 122 -0.88 9.16 -7.47
N ALA A 123 -0.25 8.12 -6.94
CA ALA A 123 0.83 7.38 -7.57
C ALA A 123 0.68 5.91 -7.21
N SER A 124 1.32 5.00 -7.91
CA SER A 124 1.20 3.58 -7.64
C SER A 124 2.55 2.88 -7.68
N PHE A 125 2.64 1.80 -6.92
CA PHE A 125 3.75 0.85 -6.97
C PHE A 125 3.23 -0.56 -6.70
N SER A 126 4.03 -1.55 -7.06
CA SER A 126 3.71 -2.96 -6.79
C SER A 126 4.76 -3.58 -5.88
N ASP A 127 4.34 -4.55 -5.08
CA ASP A 127 5.27 -5.41 -4.35
C ASP A 127 5.90 -6.45 -5.30
N PRO A 128 6.87 -7.26 -4.85
CA PRO A 128 7.52 -8.25 -5.72
C PRO A 128 6.60 -9.31 -6.33
N ASP A 129 5.44 -9.56 -5.73
CA ASP A 129 4.44 -10.50 -6.24
C ASP A 129 3.48 -9.86 -7.24
N GLY A 130 3.42 -8.53 -7.29
CA GLY A 130 2.49 -7.77 -8.13
C GLY A 130 1.27 -7.23 -7.40
N ASN A 131 1.19 -7.33 -6.07
CA ASN A 131 0.15 -6.65 -5.32
C ASN A 131 0.32 -5.14 -5.48
N GLU A 132 -0.73 -4.46 -5.94
CA GLU A 132 -0.66 -3.04 -6.30
C GLU A 132 -1.13 -2.15 -5.17
N TRP A 133 -0.33 -1.13 -4.89
CA TRP A 133 -0.57 -0.10 -3.90
C TRP A 133 -0.75 1.25 -4.56
N TYR A 134 -1.70 2.02 -4.07
CA TYR A 134 -1.87 3.42 -4.41
C TYR A 134 -1.41 4.31 -3.26
N LEU A 135 -0.68 5.38 -3.61
CA LEU A 135 -0.50 6.54 -2.75
C LEU A 135 -1.58 7.54 -3.11
N GLN A 136 -2.24 8.12 -2.12
CA GLN A 136 -3.19 9.20 -2.30
C GLN A 136 -2.80 10.36 -1.40
N GLU A 137 -2.69 11.55 -1.97
CA GLU A 137 -2.42 12.75 -1.19
C GLU A 137 -3.70 13.28 -0.55
N ILE A 138 -3.71 13.39 0.77
CA ILE A 138 -4.78 14.02 1.53
C ILE A 138 -4.16 15.10 2.41
N THR A 139 -4.38 16.36 2.03
CA THR A 139 -3.89 17.53 2.75
C THR A 139 -4.94 18.12 3.67
N THR A 140 -6.21 18.00 3.29
CA THR A 140 -7.36 18.43 4.08
C THR A 140 -8.41 17.34 4.05
N ARG A 141 -8.78 16.83 5.22
CA ARG A 141 -9.77 15.77 5.33
C ARG A 141 -11.18 16.28 5.14
N LEU A 142 -12.02 15.44 4.53
CA LEU A 142 -13.46 15.69 4.49
C LEU A 142 -14.06 15.69 5.90
N PRO A 143 -15.19 16.43 6.12
CA PRO A 143 -15.88 16.39 7.40
C PRO A 143 -16.23 14.98 7.84
N GLY A 144 -15.95 14.66 9.11
CA GLY A 144 -16.22 13.36 9.70
C GLY A 144 -15.12 12.32 9.49
N ARG A 145 -13.97 12.72 8.90
CA ARG A 145 -12.85 11.80 8.62
C ARG A 145 -11.64 12.14 9.48
#